data_4a88817a706ba61e30de19f28198302d
#
_entry.id   4a88817a706ba61e30de19f28198302d
#
_cell.length_a   1.000
_cell.length_b   1.000
_cell.length_c   1.000
_cell.angle_alpha   90.00
_cell.angle_beta   90.00
_cell.angle_gamma   90.00
#
_symmetry.space_group_name_H-M   'P 1'
#
loop_
_entity.id
_entity.type
_entity.pdbx_description
1 polymer ?
#
loop_
_entity_poly.entity_id
_entity_poly.type
_entity_poly.pdbx_seq_one_letter_code
_entity_poly.pdbx_strand_id
1 'polypeptide(L)'
;NSIITDYDGVLLSDYGKGVLTSDLTQSLISIANKNNKKVLVDPKGLDYSKYKGAYLLTPNKKEASEATQVNIKDDASLTQAITQLKTECELDISLITLSEQGVAIYDNELRTHPTVAREVFDVTGAGDTVLASLGFALACDYQIDDAVKFSNLAAGVVVGKIGSATATLNEIIEYESSLNKSTSDEHIKTLGEIATLSKELKARGKKIIFTNGCF
;
A
#
# COMPACT_ATOMS: atom_id res chain seq x y z
N ASN A 1 17.72 13.34 -17.13
CA ASN A 1 18.26 12.07 -17.67
C ASN A 1 19.48 11.55 -16.89
N SER A 2 20.31 12.43 -16.30
CA SER A 2 21.58 12.00 -15.67
C SER A 2 21.44 11.39 -14.27
N ILE A 3 20.31 11.59 -13.60
CA ILE A 3 20.14 11.14 -12.21
C ILE A 3 19.31 9.85 -12.05
N ILE A 4 18.60 9.39 -13.08
CA ILE A 4 17.68 8.24 -12.97
C ILE A 4 18.38 6.93 -12.58
N THR A 5 19.65 6.81 -12.95
CA THR A 5 20.48 5.63 -12.63
C THR A 5 20.81 5.52 -11.14
N ASP A 6 20.74 6.62 -10.42
CA ASP A 6 21.06 6.69 -8.98
C ASP A 6 19.86 6.29 -8.08
N TYR A 7 18.71 5.96 -8.70
CA TYR A 7 17.48 5.62 -8.02
C TYR A 7 16.96 4.25 -8.44
N ASP A 8 16.18 3.61 -7.56
CA ASP A 8 15.66 2.26 -7.79
C ASP A 8 14.31 2.27 -8.53
N GLY A 9 13.57 3.36 -8.48
CA GLY A 9 12.28 3.52 -9.14
C GLY A 9 11.80 4.96 -9.17
N VAL A 10 10.62 5.18 -9.75
CA VAL A 10 9.97 6.49 -9.86
C VAL A 10 8.56 6.38 -9.30
N LEU A 11 8.21 7.25 -8.35
CA LEU A 11 6.87 7.36 -7.81
C LEU A 11 6.25 8.69 -8.26
N LEU A 12 5.06 8.63 -8.84
CA LEU A 12 4.32 9.78 -9.32
C LEU A 12 2.98 9.84 -8.57
N SER A 13 2.82 10.80 -7.65
CA SER A 13 1.54 11.10 -7.00
C SER A 13 0.91 12.29 -7.72
N ASP A 14 -0.18 12.04 -8.47
CA ASP A 14 -0.86 13.07 -9.26
C ASP A 14 -2.08 13.62 -8.51
N TYR A 15 -2.06 14.90 -8.23
CA TYR A 15 -3.19 15.61 -7.60
C TYR A 15 -4.04 16.40 -8.62
N GLY A 16 -3.76 16.26 -9.92
CA GLY A 16 -4.48 17.01 -10.97
C GLY A 16 -4.25 18.53 -10.92
N LYS A 17 -3.13 18.97 -10.35
CA LYS A 17 -2.79 20.39 -10.19
C LYS A 17 -1.86 20.94 -11.28
N GLY A 18 -1.68 20.19 -12.37
CA GLY A 18 -0.94 20.66 -13.55
C GLY A 18 0.57 20.40 -13.53
N VAL A 19 1.15 19.86 -12.46
CA VAL A 19 2.58 19.50 -12.41
C VAL A 19 2.87 18.33 -13.36
N LEU A 20 2.07 17.24 -13.26
CA LEU A 20 2.19 16.09 -14.13
C LEU A 20 1.36 16.27 -15.40
N THR A 21 1.92 17.05 -16.35
CA THR A 21 1.36 17.17 -17.70
C THR A 21 1.57 15.86 -18.48
N SER A 22 0.80 15.63 -19.55
CA SER A 22 0.93 14.41 -20.38
C SER A 22 2.35 14.25 -20.92
N ASP A 23 2.94 15.32 -21.48
CA ASP A 23 4.29 15.27 -22.06
C ASP A 23 5.36 14.98 -21.00
N LEU A 24 5.28 15.61 -19.82
CA LEU A 24 6.22 15.35 -18.73
C LEU A 24 6.09 13.93 -18.21
N THR A 25 4.87 13.47 -17.98
CA THR A 25 4.60 12.13 -17.44
C THR A 25 5.10 11.05 -18.41
N GLN A 26 4.76 11.15 -19.70
CA GLN A 26 5.23 10.23 -20.72
C GLN A 26 6.75 10.27 -20.89
N SER A 27 7.37 11.44 -20.78
CA SER A 27 8.83 11.56 -20.82
C SER A 27 9.49 10.85 -19.62
N LEU A 28 8.94 11.01 -18.41
CA LEU A 28 9.44 10.34 -17.20
C LEU A 28 9.31 8.82 -17.32
N ILE A 29 8.15 8.32 -17.74
CA ILE A 29 7.89 6.88 -17.95
C ILE A 29 8.87 6.31 -18.99
N SER A 30 9.02 6.99 -20.13
CA SER A 30 9.93 6.55 -21.20
C SER A 30 11.39 6.50 -20.73
N ILE A 31 11.85 7.50 -19.96
CA ILE A 31 13.20 7.55 -19.43
C ILE A 31 13.42 6.43 -18.40
N ALA A 32 12.47 6.23 -17.51
CA ALA A 32 12.53 5.18 -16.49
C ALA A 32 12.59 3.79 -17.15
N ASN A 33 11.71 3.51 -18.09
CA ASN A 33 11.66 2.23 -18.80
C ASN A 33 12.96 1.95 -19.58
N LYS A 34 13.56 2.95 -20.23
CA LYS A 34 14.87 2.83 -20.89
C LYS A 34 16.01 2.48 -19.94
N ASN A 35 15.85 2.77 -18.65
CA ASN A 35 16.83 2.47 -17.60
C ASN A 35 16.39 1.30 -16.70
N ASN A 36 15.38 0.51 -17.11
CA ASN A 36 14.81 -0.62 -16.37
C ASN A 36 14.34 -0.22 -14.96
N LYS A 37 13.80 0.99 -14.81
CA LYS A 37 13.27 1.48 -13.53
C LYS A 37 11.75 1.40 -13.54
N LYS A 38 11.17 0.83 -12.49
CA LYS A 38 9.72 0.74 -12.32
C LYS A 38 9.13 2.12 -12.05
N VAL A 39 8.00 2.42 -12.72
CA VAL A 39 7.22 3.65 -12.48
C VAL A 39 5.89 3.28 -11.84
N LEU A 40 5.66 3.74 -10.63
CA LEU A 40 4.40 3.57 -9.92
C LEU A 40 3.68 4.91 -9.90
N VAL A 41 2.39 4.91 -10.16
CA VAL A 41 1.61 6.15 -10.24
C VAL A 41 0.35 6.04 -9.40
N ASP A 42 0.12 7.04 -8.54
CA ASP A 42 -1.21 7.33 -8.00
C ASP A 42 -1.91 8.30 -8.96
N PRO A 43 -2.88 7.79 -9.77
CA PRO A 43 -3.42 8.53 -10.90
C PRO A 43 -4.53 9.49 -10.47
N LYS A 44 -4.77 10.53 -11.30
CA LYS A 44 -5.88 11.47 -11.12
C LYS A 44 -6.55 11.81 -12.45
N GLY A 45 -7.86 12.04 -12.38
CA GLY A 45 -8.69 12.39 -13.55
C GLY A 45 -9.44 11.18 -14.10
N LEU A 46 -10.03 11.36 -15.29
CA LEU A 46 -10.83 10.33 -15.97
C LEU A 46 -10.05 9.65 -17.10
N ASP A 47 -9.05 10.33 -17.63
CA ASP A 47 -8.20 9.85 -18.73
C ASP A 47 -6.81 9.47 -18.18
N TYR A 48 -6.52 8.18 -18.23
CA TYR A 48 -5.24 7.62 -17.78
C TYR A 48 -4.24 7.42 -18.92
N SER A 49 -4.53 7.88 -20.12
CA SER A 49 -3.64 7.74 -21.29
C SER A 49 -2.25 8.32 -21.05
N LYS A 50 -2.14 9.37 -20.23
CA LYS A 50 -0.86 9.99 -19.85
C LYS A 50 0.04 9.10 -18.98
N TYR A 51 -0.49 8.02 -18.40
CA TYR A 51 0.29 7.07 -17.59
C TYR A 51 0.66 5.79 -18.33
N LYS A 52 0.34 5.71 -19.62
CA LYS A 52 0.60 4.54 -20.46
C LYS A 52 2.06 4.10 -20.39
N GLY A 53 2.29 2.82 -20.20
CA GLY A 53 3.62 2.23 -20.03
C GLY A 53 4.21 2.35 -18.62
N ALA A 54 3.44 2.81 -17.63
CA ALA A 54 3.84 2.71 -16.23
C ALA A 54 3.88 1.24 -15.79
N TYR A 55 4.69 0.92 -14.77
CA TYR A 55 4.74 -0.42 -14.19
C TYR A 55 3.40 -0.79 -13.51
N LEU A 56 2.85 0.11 -12.67
CA LEU A 56 1.52 -0.03 -12.10
C LEU A 56 0.89 1.33 -11.76
N LEU A 57 -0.45 1.32 -11.65
CA LEU A 57 -1.25 2.42 -11.11
C LEU A 57 -1.91 1.99 -9.79
N THR A 58 -2.23 2.97 -8.92
CA THR A 58 -2.90 2.72 -7.64
C THR A 58 -4.26 3.44 -7.49
N PRO A 59 -5.14 3.46 -8.52
CA PRO A 59 -6.45 4.08 -8.36
C PRO A 59 -7.26 3.40 -7.27
N ASN A 60 -8.11 4.17 -6.58
CA ASN A 60 -9.13 3.58 -5.74
C ASN A 60 -10.32 3.08 -6.59
N LYS A 61 -11.23 2.32 -5.95
CA LYS A 61 -12.41 1.73 -6.59
C LYS A 61 -13.25 2.75 -7.37
N LYS A 62 -13.44 3.96 -6.80
CA LYS A 62 -14.20 5.03 -7.44
C LYS A 62 -13.45 5.57 -8.66
N GLU A 63 -12.19 5.89 -8.52
CA GLU A 63 -11.32 6.39 -9.60
C GLU A 63 -11.22 5.37 -10.75
N ALA A 64 -11.04 4.10 -10.42
CA ALA A 64 -11.05 3.02 -11.42
C ALA A 64 -12.39 2.91 -12.13
N SER A 65 -13.51 2.98 -11.40
CA SER A 65 -14.85 2.95 -12.01
C SER A 65 -15.08 4.14 -12.93
N GLU A 66 -14.63 5.32 -12.55
CA GLU A 66 -14.78 6.54 -13.34
C GLU A 66 -13.90 6.49 -14.60
N ALA A 67 -12.65 6.03 -14.49
CA ALA A 67 -11.73 5.95 -15.63
C ALA A 67 -12.14 4.88 -16.65
N THR A 68 -12.62 3.72 -16.19
CA THR A 68 -13.01 2.61 -17.06
C THR A 68 -14.48 2.67 -17.50
N GLN A 69 -15.28 3.54 -16.94
CA GLN A 69 -16.75 3.59 -17.08
C GLN A 69 -17.43 2.26 -16.68
N VAL A 70 -16.77 1.45 -15.82
CA VAL A 70 -17.29 0.21 -15.27
C VAL A 70 -17.74 0.44 -13.84
N ASN A 71 -19.00 0.17 -13.52
CA ASN A 71 -19.50 0.23 -12.15
C ASN A 71 -19.06 -1.02 -11.38
N ILE A 72 -17.97 -0.90 -10.61
CA ILE A 72 -17.39 -2.01 -9.84
C ILE A 72 -18.28 -2.31 -8.62
N LYS A 73 -19.02 -3.42 -8.65
CA LYS A 73 -19.93 -3.87 -7.60
C LYS A 73 -19.71 -5.31 -7.14
N ASP A 74 -19.06 -6.12 -7.96
CA ASP A 74 -18.79 -7.54 -7.76
C ASP A 74 -17.47 -7.95 -8.43
N ASP A 75 -17.05 -9.19 -8.25
CA ASP A 75 -15.78 -9.70 -8.78
C ASP A 75 -15.74 -9.67 -10.33
N ALA A 76 -16.87 -9.85 -11.00
CA ALA A 76 -16.93 -9.81 -12.45
C ALA A 76 -16.65 -8.39 -12.99
N SER A 77 -17.28 -7.37 -12.42
CA SER A 77 -17.06 -5.97 -12.76
C SER A 77 -15.69 -5.48 -12.31
N LEU A 78 -15.16 -5.98 -11.18
CA LEU A 78 -13.79 -5.70 -10.75
C LEU A 78 -12.78 -6.28 -11.76
N THR A 79 -12.96 -7.54 -12.18
CA THR A 79 -12.12 -8.18 -13.20
C THR A 79 -12.16 -7.40 -14.51
N GLN A 80 -13.33 -6.96 -14.95
CA GLN A 80 -13.48 -6.15 -16.16
C GLN A 80 -12.68 -4.84 -16.04
N ALA A 81 -12.89 -4.07 -14.97
CA ALA A 81 -12.23 -2.78 -14.78
C ALA A 81 -10.70 -2.91 -14.68
N ILE A 82 -10.20 -3.84 -13.88
CA ILE A 82 -8.76 -4.01 -13.65
C ILE A 82 -8.04 -4.52 -14.90
N THR A 83 -8.68 -5.37 -15.69
CA THR A 83 -8.15 -5.87 -16.96
C THR A 83 -8.15 -4.77 -18.03
N GLN A 84 -9.22 -3.95 -18.07
CA GLN A 84 -9.31 -2.80 -18.95
C GLN A 84 -8.18 -1.80 -18.66
N LEU A 85 -7.97 -1.42 -17.40
CA LEU A 85 -6.87 -0.54 -16.99
C LEU A 85 -5.51 -1.09 -17.43
N LYS A 86 -5.26 -2.40 -17.20
CA LYS A 86 -4.01 -3.04 -17.63
C LYS A 86 -3.78 -2.90 -19.13
N THR A 87 -4.80 -3.14 -19.92
CA THR A 87 -4.71 -3.13 -21.39
C THR A 87 -4.60 -1.72 -21.94
N GLU A 88 -5.45 -0.79 -21.51
CA GLU A 88 -5.49 0.58 -22.04
C GLU A 88 -4.25 1.40 -21.65
N CYS A 89 -3.74 1.18 -20.44
CA CYS A 89 -2.54 1.86 -19.94
C CYS A 89 -1.24 1.07 -20.18
N GLU A 90 -1.30 -0.10 -20.82
CA GLU A 90 -0.11 -0.95 -21.06
C GLU A 90 0.71 -1.19 -19.80
N LEU A 91 0.02 -1.59 -18.70
CA LEU A 91 0.67 -1.82 -17.42
C LEU A 91 1.27 -3.22 -17.31
N ASP A 92 2.39 -3.36 -16.63
CA ASP A 92 2.90 -4.68 -16.23
C ASP A 92 1.94 -5.32 -15.21
N ILE A 93 1.47 -4.54 -14.23
CA ILE A 93 0.52 -4.96 -13.21
C ILE A 93 -0.57 -3.90 -13.09
N SER A 94 -1.84 -4.32 -13.07
CA SER A 94 -2.95 -3.46 -12.70
C SER A 94 -3.31 -3.67 -11.23
N LEU A 95 -3.57 -2.57 -10.51
CA LEU A 95 -3.93 -2.60 -9.09
C LEU A 95 -5.10 -1.64 -8.86
N ILE A 96 -6.03 -2.02 -7.99
CA ILE A 96 -7.13 -1.17 -7.52
C ILE A 96 -7.21 -1.29 -5.99
N THR A 97 -7.20 -0.16 -5.29
CA THR A 97 -7.44 -0.15 -3.85
C THR A 97 -8.95 -0.17 -3.58
N LEU A 98 -9.39 -1.06 -2.68
CA LEU A 98 -10.79 -1.38 -2.41
C LEU A 98 -11.24 -0.96 -0.99
N SER A 99 -10.54 0.02 -0.39
CA SER A 99 -10.79 0.48 0.98
C SER A 99 -10.76 -0.67 1.99
N GLU A 100 -11.85 -0.90 2.72
CA GLU A 100 -11.97 -1.97 3.71
C GLU A 100 -11.83 -3.39 3.14
N GLN A 101 -12.02 -3.57 1.85
CA GLN A 101 -11.84 -4.86 1.18
C GLN A 101 -10.37 -5.15 0.81
N GLY A 102 -9.48 -4.15 0.96
CA GLY A 102 -8.05 -4.29 0.72
C GLY A 102 -7.61 -3.87 -0.67
N VAL A 103 -6.80 -4.68 -1.33
CA VAL A 103 -6.18 -4.36 -2.62
C VAL A 103 -6.37 -5.51 -3.59
N ALA A 104 -6.90 -5.22 -4.77
CA ALA A 104 -6.92 -6.15 -5.90
C ALA A 104 -5.73 -5.90 -6.82
N ILE A 105 -5.11 -6.96 -7.30
CA ILE A 105 -4.05 -6.94 -8.32
C ILE A 105 -4.38 -7.88 -9.46
N TYR A 106 -3.91 -7.53 -10.65
CA TYR A 106 -4.02 -8.34 -11.85
C TYR A 106 -2.74 -8.22 -12.68
N ASP A 107 -2.02 -9.32 -12.80
CA ASP A 107 -0.93 -9.50 -13.75
C ASP A 107 -1.35 -10.47 -14.87
N ASN A 108 -1.66 -11.72 -14.53
CA ASN A 108 -2.23 -12.75 -15.37
C ASN A 108 -3.53 -13.32 -14.77
N GLU A 109 -3.73 -13.16 -13.45
CA GLU A 109 -4.91 -13.56 -12.72
C GLU A 109 -5.30 -12.51 -11.68
N LEU A 110 -6.59 -12.45 -11.34
CA LEU A 110 -7.08 -11.57 -10.28
C LEU A 110 -6.76 -12.18 -8.92
N ARG A 111 -6.09 -11.41 -8.06
CA ARG A 111 -5.86 -11.73 -6.65
C ARG A 111 -6.26 -10.56 -5.78
N THR A 112 -6.86 -10.84 -4.64
CA THR A 112 -7.27 -9.82 -3.68
C THR A 112 -6.57 -10.07 -2.35
N HIS A 113 -5.91 -9.04 -1.84
CA HIS A 113 -5.26 -9.02 -0.54
C HIS A 113 -6.11 -8.19 0.42
N PRO A 114 -6.74 -8.82 1.44
CA PRO A 114 -7.64 -8.11 2.34
C PRO A 114 -6.89 -7.05 3.16
N THR A 115 -7.60 -6.00 3.58
CA THR A 115 -7.05 -5.04 4.53
C THR A 115 -6.82 -5.70 5.88
N VAL A 116 -5.81 -5.22 6.59
CA VAL A 116 -5.48 -5.67 7.95
C VAL A 116 -5.80 -4.60 9.01
N ALA A 117 -6.39 -3.46 8.61
CA ALA A 117 -6.72 -2.38 9.53
C ALA A 117 -7.82 -2.83 10.52
N ARG A 118 -7.54 -2.66 11.83
CA ARG A 118 -8.49 -2.99 12.91
C ARG A 118 -9.34 -1.78 13.30
N GLU A 119 -8.71 -0.62 13.41
CA GLU A 119 -9.34 0.64 13.78
C GLU A 119 -8.95 1.70 12.75
N VAL A 120 -9.91 2.44 12.26
CA VAL A 120 -9.70 3.51 11.30
C VAL A 120 -10.10 4.82 11.97
N PHE A 121 -9.13 5.70 12.21
CA PHE A 121 -9.35 7.04 12.75
C PHE A 121 -9.37 8.09 11.64
N ASP A 122 -8.41 8.00 10.71
CA ASP A 122 -8.30 8.93 9.60
C ASP A 122 -7.70 8.23 8.37
N VAL A 123 -8.33 8.39 7.21
CA VAL A 123 -7.85 7.81 5.94
C VAL A 123 -6.93 8.75 5.15
N THR A 124 -6.67 9.94 5.67
CA THR A 124 -5.83 10.95 5.01
C THR A 124 -4.39 10.44 4.85
N GLY A 125 -3.89 10.43 3.62
CA GLY A 125 -2.54 9.95 3.30
C GLY A 125 -2.41 8.42 3.17
N ALA A 126 -3.51 7.66 3.28
CA ALA A 126 -3.47 6.21 3.08
C ALA A 126 -3.02 5.84 1.66
N GLY A 127 -3.52 6.52 0.62
CA GLY A 127 -3.12 6.31 -0.77
C GLY A 127 -1.64 6.58 -1.00
N ASP A 128 -1.15 7.74 -0.52
CA ASP A 128 0.28 8.09 -0.60
C ASP A 128 1.17 7.05 0.14
N THR A 129 0.68 6.54 1.28
CA THR A 129 1.38 5.49 2.03
C THR A 129 1.42 4.17 1.25
N VAL A 130 0.32 3.79 0.61
CA VAL A 130 0.28 2.60 -0.27
C VAL A 130 1.28 2.76 -1.41
N LEU A 131 1.26 3.89 -2.13
CA LEU A 131 2.20 4.15 -3.22
C LEU A 131 3.66 4.08 -2.75
N ALA A 132 3.98 4.77 -1.65
CA ALA A 132 5.35 4.84 -1.12
C ALA A 132 5.85 3.47 -0.64
N SER A 133 5.03 2.72 0.10
CA SER A 133 5.40 1.41 0.65
C SER A 133 5.48 0.33 -0.43
N LEU A 134 4.61 0.35 -1.45
CA LEU A 134 4.74 -0.48 -2.65
C LEU A 134 6.07 -0.21 -3.37
N GLY A 135 6.38 1.08 -3.61
CA GLY A 135 7.62 1.48 -4.25
C GLY A 135 8.85 1.03 -3.48
N PHE A 136 8.84 1.17 -2.15
CA PHE A 136 9.92 0.71 -1.28
C PHE A 136 10.10 -0.81 -1.36
N ALA A 137 9.02 -1.58 -1.21
CA ALA A 137 9.09 -3.04 -1.24
C ALA A 137 9.57 -3.56 -2.61
N LEU A 138 9.08 -2.97 -3.71
CA LEU A 138 9.51 -3.35 -5.06
C LEU A 138 10.94 -2.92 -5.38
N ALA A 139 11.46 -1.86 -4.75
CA ALA A 139 12.87 -1.47 -4.81
C ALA A 139 13.77 -2.43 -4.03
N CYS A 140 13.23 -3.11 -3.02
CA CYS A 140 13.89 -4.20 -2.28
C CYS A 140 13.69 -5.59 -2.93
N ASP A 141 13.28 -5.66 -4.20
CA ASP A 141 13.05 -6.89 -4.99
C ASP A 141 11.96 -7.83 -4.44
N TYR A 142 11.04 -7.33 -3.63
CA TYR A 142 9.88 -8.09 -3.22
C TYR A 142 8.96 -8.40 -4.42
N GLN A 143 8.36 -9.59 -4.41
CA GLN A 143 7.29 -9.92 -5.36
C GLN A 143 6.05 -9.08 -5.07
N ILE A 144 5.21 -8.86 -6.09
CA ILE A 144 4.07 -7.94 -5.98
C ILE A 144 3.11 -8.31 -4.84
N ASP A 145 2.85 -9.59 -4.62
CA ASP A 145 1.96 -10.06 -3.55
C ASP A 145 2.49 -9.68 -2.16
N ASP A 146 3.80 -9.82 -1.93
CA ASP A 146 4.42 -9.46 -0.67
C ASP A 146 4.57 -7.94 -0.52
N ALA A 147 4.82 -7.22 -1.61
CA ALA A 147 4.82 -5.77 -1.63
C ALA A 147 3.42 -5.20 -1.27
N VAL A 148 2.34 -5.80 -1.78
CA VAL A 148 0.96 -5.42 -1.43
C VAL A 148 0.65 -5.74 0.03
N LYS A 149 1.05 -6.90 0.56
CA LYS A 149 0.89 -7.23 1.99
C LYS A 149 1.61 -6.20 2.87
N PHE A 150 2.85 -5.88 2.53
CA PHE A 150 3.62 -4.84 3.23
C PHE A 150 2.93 -3.47 3.17
N SER A 151 2.41 -3.08 2.00
CA SER A 151 1.70 -1.81 1.85
C SER A 151 0.39 -1.76 2.64
N ASN A 152 -0.36 -2.87 2.73
CA ASN A 152 -1.55 -2.98 3.57
C ASN A 152 -1.21 -2.83 5.07
N LEU A 153 -0.09 -3.39 5.54
CA LEU A 153 0.39 -3.20 6.91
C LEU A 153 0.74 -1.72 7.17
N ALA A 154 1.49 -1.10 6.25
CA ALA A 154 1.87 0.31 6.36
C ALA A 154 0.65 1.24 6.37
N ALA A 155 -0.31 1.01 5.47
CA ALA A 155 -1.57 1.73 5.45
C ALA A 155 -2.38 1.51 6.74
N GLY A 156 -2.43 0.28 7.26
CA GLY A 156 -3.09 -0.05 8.53
C GLY A 156 -2.52 0.73 9.72
N VAL A 157 -1.19 0.93 9.78
CA VAL A 157 -0.55 1.78 10.79
C VAL A 157 -0.98 3.24 10.65
N VAL A 158 -1.01 3.77 9.42
CA VAL A 158 -1.31 5.19 9.17
C VAL A 158 -2.77 5.51 9.46
N VAL A 159 -3.73 4.70 8.98
CA VAL A 159 -5.16 4.96 9.23
C VAL A 159 -5.56 4.80 10.70
N GLY A 160 -4.74 4.13 11.51
CA GLY A 160 -4.87 4.05 12.97
C GLY A 160 -4.35 5.31 13.71
N LYS A 161 -3.85 6.32 13.01
CA LYS A 161 -3.35 7.58 13.56
C LYS A 161 -4.29 8.74 13.21
N ILE A 162 -4.24 9.81 13.98
CA ILE A 162 -5.05 11.03 13.72
C ILE A 162 -4.25 11.96 12.81
N GLY A 163 -4.88 12.45 11.74
CA GLY A 163 -4.30 13.38 10.78
C GLY A 163 -3.30 12.73 9.82
N SER A 164 -2.61 13.55 9.03
CA SER A 164 -1.56 13.07 8.12
C SER A 164 -0.40 12.51 8.91
N ALA A 165 -0.21 11.21 8.85
CA ALA A 165 0.83 10.49 9.58
C ALA A 165 1.70 9.66 8.63
N THR A 166 2.87 9.26 9.13
CA THR A 166 3.77 8.33 8.44
C THR A 166 3.88 7.03 9.23
N ALA A 167 4.27 5.94 8.58
CA ALA A 167 4.59 4.66 9.21
C ALA A 167 6.10 4.44 9.19
N THR A 168 6.69 4.11 10.32
CA THR A 168 8.06 3.62 10.40
C THR A 168 8.11 2.11 10.26
N LEU A 169 9.23 1.54 9.84
CA LEU A 169 9.40 0.08 9.76
C LEU A 169 9.14 -0.60 11.11
N ASN A 170 9.57 -0.01 12.21
CA ASN A 170 9.33 -0.58 13.54
C ASN A 170 7.83 -0.63 13.88
N GLU A 171 7.07 0.43 13.56
CA GLU A 171 5.62 0.45 13.76
C GLU A 171 4.93 -0.60 12.91
N ILE A 172 5.37 -0.81 11.66
CA ILE A 172 4.81 -1.84 10.76
C ILE A 172 5.07 -3.25 11.34
N ILE A 173 6.29 -3.52 11.81
CA ILE A 173 6.66 -4.81 12.44
C ILE A 173 5.86 -5.03 13.73
N GLU A 174 5.72 -4.00 14.58
CA GLU A 174 4.92 -4.07 15.80
C GLU A 174 3.44 -4.32 15.48
N TYR A 175 2.92 -3.65 14.45
CA TYR A 175 1.55 -3.81 13.98
C TYR A 175 1.29 -5.23 13.46
N GLU A 176 2.14 -5.76 12.59
CA GLU A 176 2.06 -7.14 12.09
C GLU A 176 2.08 -8.16 13.25
N SER A 177 3.01 -7.96 14.20
CA SER A 177 3.11 -8.81 15.38
C SER A 177 1.84 -8.76 16.23
N SER A 178 1.17 -7.61 16.31
CA SER A 178 -0.10 -7.45 17.03
C SER A 178 -1.26 -8.15 16.34
N LEU A 179 -1.27 -8.21 15.00
CA LEU A 179 -2.29 -8.92 14.23
C LEU A 179 -2.20 -10.44 14.45
N ASN A 180 -0.99 -10.96 14.51
CA ASN A 180 -0.73 -12.38 14.73
C ASN A 180 -1.03 -12.85 16.18
N LYS A 181 -1.07 -11.92 17.15
CA LYS A 181 -1.34 -12.19 18.57
C LYS A 181 -2.83 -12.23 18.94
N SER A 182 -3.74 -12.34 18.01
CA SER A 182 -5.19 -12.15 18.27
C SER A 182 -5.95 -13.40 18.68
N THR A 183 -5.30 -14.49 19.06
CA THR A 183 -5.96 -15.56 19.80
C THR A 183 -5.87 -15.29 21.29
N SER A 184 -7.01 -15.36 22.01
CA SER A 184 -7.11 -15.11 23.45
C SER A 184 -6.08 -15.92 24.30
N ASP A 185 -5.66 -17.07 23.81
CA ASP A 185 -4.67 -17.94 24.44
C ASP A 185 -3.23 -17.34 24.41
N GLU A 186 -2.89 -16.48 23.44
CA GLU A 186 -1.58 -15.85 23.37
C GLU A 186 -1.44 -14.63 24.32
N HIS A 187 -2.55 -14.07 24.79
CA HIS A 187 -2.55 -13.00 25.78
C HIS A 187 -2.39 -13.51 27.21
N ILE A 188 -2.76 -14.76 27.46
CA ILE A 188 -2.58 -15.42 28.77
C ILE A 188 -1.16 -15.96 28.84
N LYS A 189 -0.35 -15.39 29.72
CA LYS A 189 1.04 -15.81 29.93
C LYS A 189 1.23 -16.47 31.27
N THR A 190 2.07 -17.47 31.29
CA THR A 190 2.51 -18.11 32.53
C THR A 190 3.36 -17.14 33.37
N LEU A 191 3.48 -17.42 34.66
CA LEU A 191 4.31 -16.62 35.57
C LEU A 191 5.77 -16.52 35.07
N GLY A 192 6.31 -17.60 34.49
CA GLY A 192 7.67 -17.62 33.95
C GLY A 192 7.84 -16.72 32.74
N GLU A 193 6.88 -16.72 31.82
CA GLU A 193 6.90 -15.85 30.62
C GLU A 193 6.78 -14.37 31.02
N ILE A 194 5.89 -14.03 31.95
CA ILE A 194 5.76 -12.67 32.46
C ILE A 194 7.04 -12.19 33.14
N ALA A 195 7.70 -13.08 33.92
CA ALA A 195 8.95 -12.73 34.58
C ALA A 195 10.07 -12.43 33.56
N THR A 196 10.16 -13.20 32.48
CA THR A 196 11.12 -13.00 31.40
C THR A 196 10.83 -11.71 30.65
N LEU A 197 9.59 -11.51 30.20
CA LEU A 197 9.14 -10.31 29.50
C LEU A 197 9.37 -9.04 30.36
N SER A 198 9.07 -9.12 31.64
CA SER A 198 9.32 -8.01 32.59
C SER A 198 10.79 -7.62 32.67
N LYS A 199 11.71 -8.59 32.70
CA LYS A 199 13.15 -8.33 32.68
C LYS A 199 13.59 -7.64 31.39
N GLU A 200 13.13 -8.13 30.24
CA GLU A 200 13.45 -7.56 28.93
C GLU A 200 12.93 -6.11 28.80
N LEU A 201 11.69 -5.85 29.19
CA LEU A 201 11.10 -4.51 29.11
C LEU A 201 11.83 -3.53 30.02
N LYS A 202 12.20 -3.96 31.26
CA LYS A 202 13.01 -3.15 32.17
C LYS A 202 14.40 -2.86 31.61
N ALA A 203 15.06 -3.84 31.00
CA ALA A 203 16.35 -3.65 30.34
C ALA A 203 16.30 -2.64 29.18
N ARG A 204 15.13 -2.51 28.51
CA ARG A 204 14.85 -1.50 27.48
C ARG A 204 14.36 -0.16 28.05
N GLY A 205 14.42 0.05 29.36
CA GLY A 205 14.00 1.29 30.03
C GLY A 205 12.50 1.53 30.05
N LYS A 206 11.66 0.51 29.77
CA LYS A 206 10.20 0.64 29.82
C LYS A 206 9.69 0.58 31.25
N LYS A 207 8.70 1.41 31.58
CA LYS A 207 7.92 1.29 32.82
C LYS A 207 6.86 0.21 32.64
N ILE A 208 6.77 -0.68 33.64
CA ILE A 208 5.75 -1.73 33.68
C ILE A 208 4.71 -1.30 34.74
N ILE A 209 3.46 -1.25 34.29
CA ILE A 209 2.32 -0.97 35.13
C ILE A 209 1.47 -2.23 35.20
N PHE A 210 1.17 -2.70 36.37
CA PHE A 210 0.23 -3.79 36.61
C PHE A 210 -1.14 -3.22 36.96
N THR A 211 -2.17 -3.76 36.32
CA THR A 211 -3.56 -3.46 36.69
C THR A 211 -4.38 -4.74 36.71
N ASN A 212 -5.44 -4.77 37.46
CA ASN A 212 -6.44 -5.83 37.48
C ASN A 212 -7.81 -5.21 37.28
N GLY A 213 -8.69 -5.92 36.60
CA GLY A 213 -10.07 -5.49 36.34
C GLY A 213 -10.84 -6.56 35.57
N CYS A 214 -12.17 -6.42 35.49
CA CYS A 214 -13.00 -7.11 34.53
C CYS A 214 -12.99 -6.30 33.23
N PHE A 215 -12.53 -6.90 32.14
CA PHE A 215 -12.49 -6.32 30.81
C PHE A 215 -13.42 -7.12 29.90
#